data_e7beda3a76b0586fd52010e47288e137
#
_entry.id   e7beda3a76b0586fd52010e47288e137
#
_cell.length_a   1.000
_cell.length_b   1.000
_cell.length_c   1.000
_cell.angle_alpha   90.00
_cell.angle_beta   90.00
_cell.angle_gamma   90.00
#
_symmetry.space_group_name_H-M   'P 1'
#
loop_
_entity.id
_entity.type
_entity.pdbx_description
1 polymer ?
#
loop_
_entity_poly.entity_id
_entity_poly.type
_entity_poly.pdbx_seq_one_letter_code
_entity_poly.pdbx_strand_id
1 'polypeptide(L)'
;MTTRLKEIMAQNVETVGPDITLKECAEKMKRRNVGVLPVIEGKKPIGVITDRDITLRAVAEGADVNKTKVRDVMTRELRSVYEDQTINEACELMEKNKVRRLIVLNREGGLAGVLSLNDVTIKGKETRRSAQVIRRIAAVA
;
A
#
# COMPACT_ATOMS: atom_id res chain seq x y z
N MET A 1 -2.43 -7.89 26.35
CA MET A 1 -2.32 -8.68 25.11
C MET A 1 -1.80 -7.81 23.98
N THR A 2 -0.99 -8.39 23.14
CA THR A 2 -0.40 -7.67 22.01
C THR A 2 -1.39 -7.59 20.85
N THR A 3 -1.63 -6.38 20.35
CA THR A 3 -2.52 -6.17 19.22
C THR A 3 -1.86 -6.70 17.92
N ARG A 4 -2.59 -7.52 17.20
CA ARG A 4 -2.15 -8.03 15.90
C ARG A 4 -2.65 -7.14 14.78
N LEU A 5 -1.94 -7.12 13.67
CA LEU A 5 -2.25 -6.24 12.54
C LEU A 5 -3.65 -6.48 11.97
N LYS A 6 -4.11 -7.72 11.97
CA LYS A 6 -5.45 -8.05 11.48
C LYS A 6 -6.57 -7.31 12.23
N GLU A 7 -6.29 -6.86 13.45
CA GLU A 7 -7.29 -6.15 14.28
C GLU A 7 -7.44 -4.68 13.89
N ILE A 8 -6.44 -4.10 13.23
CA ILE A 8 -6.43 -2.66 12.91
C ILE A 8 -6.28 -2.34 11.42
N MET A 9 -5.90 -3.30 10.58
CA MET A 9 -5.71 -3.08 9.15
C MET A 9 -7.04 -2.86 8.44
N ALA A 10 -6.98 -2.19 7.28
CA ALA A 10 -8.13 -2.09 6.39
C ALA A 10 -8.32 -3.43 5.69
N GLN A 11 -9.53 -3.99 5.78
CA GLN A 11 -9.92 -5.22 5.10
C GLN A 11 -10.79 -4.87 3.89
N ASN A 12 -11.03 -5.82 3.01
CA ASN A 12 -11.86 -5.63 1.82
C ASN A 12 -11.40 -4.40 0.99
N VAL A 13 -10.10 -4.23 0.88
CA VAL A 13 -9.53 -3.11 0.13
C VAL A 13 -9.75 -3.30 -1.36
N GLU A 14 -9.91 -2.17 -2.06
CA GLU A 14 -9.98 -2.19 -3.51
C GLU A 14 -8.65 -2.60 -4.11
N THR A 15 -8.70 -3.40 -5.16
CA THR A 15 -7.52 -3.88 -5.87
C THR A 15 -7.71 -3.70 -7.37
N VAL A 16 -6.63 -3.85 -8.11
CA VAL A 16 -6.70 -3.84 -9.58
C VAL A 16 -5.90 -5.01 -10.13
N GLY A 17 -6.29 -5.45 -11.32
CA GLY A 17 -5.50 -6.42 -12.07
C GLY A 17 -4.37 -5.70 -12.81
N PRO A 18 -3.32 -6.44 -13.21
CA PRO A 18 -2.17 -5.81 -13.89
C PRO A 18 -2.45 -5.38 -15.33
N ASP A 19 -3.51 -5.89 -15.94
CA ASP A 19 -3.77 -5.67 -17.36
C ASP A 19 -4.84 -4.62 -17.68
N ILE A 20 -5.41 -3.97 -16.68
CA ILE A 20 -6.32 -2.85 -16.92
C ILE A 20 -5.50 -1.63 -17.32
N THR A 21 -6.14 -0.69 -18.01
CA THR A 21 -5.47 0.53 -18.45
C THR A 21 -5.27 1.49 -17.27
N LEU A 22 -4.32 2.40 -17.43
CA LEU A 22 -4.08 3.42 -16.42
C LEU A 22 -5.30 4.32 -16.22
N LYS A 23 -6.04 4.57 -17.30
CA LYS A 23 -7.26 5.37 -17.20
C LYS A 23 -8.29 4.67 -16.30
N GLU A 24 -8.52 3.38 -16.52
CA GLU A 24 -9.44 2.60 -15.67
C GLU A 24 -8.98 2.59 -14.21
N CYS A 25 -7.67 2.47 -14.00
CA CYS A 25 -7.09 2.51 -12.66
C CYS A 25 -7.33 3.87 -11.99
N ALA A 26 -7.07 4.96 -12.72
CA ALA A 26 -7.26 6.32 -12.22
C ALA A 26 -8.74 6.59 -11.91
N GLU A 27 -9.65 6.09 -12.73
CA GLU A 27 -11.08 6.20 -12.47
C GLU A 27 -11.49 5.49 -11.18
N LYS A 28 -10.90 4.34 -10.93
CA LYS A 28 -11.15 3.59 -9.69
C LYS A 28 -10.61 4.35 -8.48
N MET A 29 -9.42 4.92 -8.58
CA MET A 29 -8.85 5.76 -7.53
C MET A 29 -9.76 6.95 -7.22
N LYS A 30 -10.30 7.56 -8.27
CA LYS A 30 -11.22 8.70 -8.13
C LYS A 30 -12.51 8.29 -7.41
N ARG A 31 -13.13 7.19 -7.85
CA ARG A 31 -14.38 6.73 -7.25
C ARG A 31 -14.23 6.35 -5.78
N ARG A 32 -13.10 5.75 -5.44
CA ARG A 32 -12.84 5.27 -4.07
C ARG A 32 -12.09 6.28 -3.22
N ASN A 33 -11.66 7.39 -3.83
CA ASN A 33 -10.89 8.44 -3.15
C ASN A 33 -9.63 7.86 -2.48
N VAL A 34 -8.88 7.07 -3.23
CA VAL A 34 -7.62 6.47 -2.75
C VAL A 34 -6.51 6.76 -3.75
N GLY A 35 -5.28 6.89 -3.24
CA GLY A 35 -4.10 7.15 -4.06
C GLY A 35 -3.20 5.93 -4.24
N VAL A 36 -3.59 4.77 -3.70
CA VAL A 36 -2.80 3.55 -3.81
C VAL A 36 -3.75 2.36 -3.93
N LEU A 37 -3.41 1.43 -4.84
CA LEU A 37 -4.16 0.20 -5.01
C LEU A 37 -3.19 -0.97 -5.11
N PRO A 38 -3.43 -2.06 -4.34
CA PRO A 38 -2.68 -3.28 -4.56
C PRO A 38 -3.00 -3.85 -5.94
N VAL A 39 -1.98 -4.36 -6.62
CA VAL A 39 -2.13 -5.03 -7.91
C VAL A 39 -2.10 -6.52 -7.65
N ILE A 40 -3.18 -7.20 -8.03
CA ILE A 40 -3.37 -8.62 -7.72
C ILE A 40 -3.44 -9.45 -9.00
N GLU A 41 -2.74 -10.57 -9.00
CA GLU A 41 -2.84 -11.59 -10.02
C GLU A 41 -3.28 -12.88 -9.33
N GLY A 42 -4.49 -13.32 -9.61
CA GLY A 42 -5.11 -14.37 -8.83
C GLY A 42 -5.43 -13.88 -7.42
N LYS A 43 -4.87 -14.53 -6.41
CA LYS A 43 -5.04 -14.12 -5.01
C LYS A 43 -3.82 -13.41 -4.44
N LYS A 44 -2.74 -13.32 -5.24
CA LYS A 44 -1.46 -12.80 -4.76
C LYS A 44 -1.22 -11.38 -5.22
N PRO A 45 -0.82 -10.49 -4.31
CA PRO A 45 -0.37 -9.17 -4.72
C PRO A 45 0.98 -9.29 -5.42
N ILE A 46 1.10 -8.63 -6.57
CA ILE A 46 2.34 -8.61 -7.36
C ILE A 46 2.99 -7.24 -7.38
N GLY A 47 2.34 -6.26 -6.79
CA GLY A 47 2.86 -4.90 -6.71
C GLY A 47 1.81 -3.96 -6.17
N VAL A 48 2.12 -2.69 -6.22
CA VAL A 48 1.18 -1.61 -5.90
C VAL A 48 1.25 -0.57 -7.00
N ILE A 49 0.14 0.13 -7.23
CA ILE A 49 0.11 1.26 -8.13
C ILE A 49 -0.40 2.48 -7.38
N THR A 50 0.32 3.58 -7.52
CA THR A 50 -0.02 4.84 -6.85
C THR A 50 -0.34 5.92 -7.87
N ASP A 51 -1.03 6.96 -7.42
CA ASP A 51 -1.25 8.15 -8.22
C ASP A 51 0.08 8.78 -8.64
N ARG A 52 1.09 8.73 -7.77
CA ARG A 52 2.44 9.19 -8.11
C ARG A 52 3.06 8.37 -9.24
N ASP A 53 2.89 7.05 -9.23
CA ASP A 53 3.37 6.18 -10.32
C ASP A 53 2.77 6.61 -11.66
N ILE A 54 1.47 6.87 -11.69
CA ILE A 54 0.76 7.27 -12.91
C ILE A 54 1.29 8.62 -13.40
N THR A 55 1.45 9.56 -12.49
CA THR A 55 1.93 10.90 -12.84
C THR A 55 3.36 10.87 -13.36
N LEU A 56 4.27 10.23 -12.66
CA LEU A 56 5.69 10.28 -12.98
C LEU A 56 6.13 9.28 -14.04
N ARG A 57 5.53 8.10 -14.07
CA ARG A 57 5.95 7.04 -14.99
C ARG A 57 5.10 6.96 -16.25
N ALA A 58 3.96 7.62 -16.28
CA ALA A 58 3.10 7.63 -17.45
C ALA A 58 2.90 9.04 -18.00
N VAL A 59 2.27 9.94 -17.23
CA VAL A 59 1.98 11.29 -17.72
C VAL A 59 3.24 12.04 -18.09
N ALA A 60 4.25 12.05 -17.22
CA ALA A 60 5.51 12.77 -17.48
C ALA A 60 6.29 12.18 -18.66
N GLU A 61 6.14 10.88 -18.91
CA GLU A 61 6.82 10.19 -20.00
C GLU A 61 6.03 10.21 -21.32
N GLY A 62 4.88 10.87 -21.35
CA GLY A 62 4.06 10.98 -22.55
C GLY A 62 3.33 9.69 -22.94
N ALA A 63 3.14 8.77 -22.02
CA ALA A 63 2.45 7.52 -22.29
C ALA A 63 0.95 7.74 -22.51
N ASP A 64 0.35 6.94 -23.40
CA ASP A 64 -1.08 6.98 -23.64
C ASP A 64 -1.79 6.19 -22.53
N VAL A 65 -2.47 6.89 -21.64
CA VAL A 65 -3.15 6.28 -20.47
C VAL A 65 -4.31 5.37 -20.88
N ASN A 66 -4.80 5.49 -22.09
CA ASN A 66 -5.85 4.62 -22.62
C ASN A 66 -5.32 3.28 -23.14
N LYS A 67 -4.02 3.15 -23.28
CA LYS A 67 -3.36 1.94 -23.83
C LYS A 67 -2.36 1.35 -22.84
N THR A 68 -1.69 2.17 -22.06
CA THR A 68 -0.69 1.72 -21.08
C THR A 68 -1.37 0.97 -19.95
N LYS A 69 -0.81 -0.18 -19.57
CA LYS A 69 -1.38 -1.04 -18.53
C LYS A 69 -0.74 -0.78 -17.18
N VAL A 70 -1.47 -1.14 -16.14
CA VAL A 70 -0.99 -1.03 -14.75
C VAL A 70 0.37 -1.72 -14.60
N ARG A 71 0.55 -2.91 -15.18
CA ARG A 71 1.83 -3.65 -15.08
C ARG A 71 3.04 -2.89 -15.61
N ASP A 72 2.81 -1.93 -16.51
CA ASP A 72 3.90 -1.18 -17.13
C ASP A 72 4.47 -0.08 -16.24
N VAL A 73 3.69 0.38 -15.25
CA VAL A 73 4.12 1.50 -14.39
C VAL A 73 4.04 1.20 -12.89
N MET A 74 3.47 0.07 -12.50
CA MET A 74 3.35 -0.27 -11.08
C MET A 74 4.70 -0.45 -10.40
N THR A 75 4.70 -0.32 -9.09
CA THR A 75 5.86 -0.64 -8.26
C THR A 75 5.78 -2.11 -7.88
N ARG A 76 6.79 -2.90 -8.30
CA ARG A 76 6.80 -4.35 -8.06
C ARG A 76 7.37 -4.74 -6.71
N GLU A 77 8.10 -3.85 -6.09
CA GLU A 77 8.72 -4.10 -4.82
C GLU A 77 7.68 -3.96 -3.70
N LEU A 78 7.21 -5.10 -3.20
CA LEU A 78 6.20 -5.12 -2.15
C LEU A 78 6.85 -4.92 -0.77
N ARG A 79 6.31 -3.97 -0.02
CA ARG A 79 6.62 -3.81 1.40
C ARG A 79 5.47 -4.46 2.15
N SER A 80 5.70 -5.65 2.68
CA SER A 80 4.63 -6.46 3.25
C SER A 80 4.96 -6.99 4.63
N VAL A 81 3.90 -7.27 5.37
CA VAL A 81 3.93 -7.92 6.69
C VAL A 81 2.81 -8.97 6.71
N TYR A 82 2.82 -9.82 7.71
CA TYR A 82 1.75 -10.79 7.90
C TYR A 82 0.72 -10.28 8.90
N GLU A 83 -0.52 -10.69 8.72
CA GLU A 83 -1.65 -10.22 9.53
C GLU A 83 -1.54 -10.58 11.02
N ASP A 84 -0.77 -11.60 11.34
CA ASP A 84 -0.54 -12.03 12.71
C ASP A 84 0.66 -11.36 13.40
N GLN A 85 1.35 -10.47 12.69
CA GLN A 85 2.45 -9.70 13.27
C GLN A 85 1.94 -8.56 14.15
N THR A 86 2.84 -7.95 14.90
CA THR A 86 2.52 -6.91 15.87
C THR A 86 2.66 -5.51 15.27
N ILE A 87 2.04 -4.53 15.92
CA ILE A 87 2.16 -3.12 15.54
C ILE A 87 3.63 -2.69 15.52
N ASN A 88 4.40 -3.09 16.54
CA ASN A 88 5.80 -2.68 16.62
C ASN A 88 6.63 -3.23 15.44
N GLU A 89 6.40 -4.47 15.06
CA GLU A 89 7.08 -5.08 13.90
C GLU A 89 6.76 -4.32 12.61
N ALA A 90 5.50 -3.93 12.44
CA ALA A 90 5.08 -3.13 11.28
C ALA A 90 5.74 -1.75 11.29
N CYS A 91 5.78 -1.09 12.45
CA CYS A 91 6.42 0.22 12.60
C CYS A 91 7.91 0.16 12.26
N GLU A 92 8.59 -0.88 12.70
CA GLU A 92 10.01 -1.08 12.39
C GLU A 92 10.23 -1.18 10.88
N LEU A 93 9.35 -1.91 10.18
CA LEU A 93 9.46 -2.06 8.74
C LEU A 93 9.17 -0.75 8.02
N MET A 94 8.17 0.01 8.49
CA MET A 94 7.87 1.33 7.95
C MET A 94 9.07 2.26 8.07
N GLU A 95 9.73 2.26 9.21
CA GLU A 95 10.92 3.07 9.45
C GLU A 95 12.07 2.65 8.56
N LYS A 96 12.33 1.34 8.48
CA LYS A 96 13.42 0.80 7.69
C LYS A 96 13.28 1.13 6.20
N ASN A 97 12.06 1.03 5.67
CA ASN A 97 11.79 1.24 4.25
C ASN A 97 11.28 2.63 3.92
N LYS A 98 11.12 3.49 4.91
CA LYS A 98 10.64 4.87 4.73
C LYS A 98 9.28 4.94 4.05
N VAL A 99 8.37 4.06 4.47
CA VAL A 99 7.01 3.97 3.91
C VAL A 99 5.98 4.11 5.03
N ARG A 100 4.80 4.60 4.68
CA ARG A 100 3.68 4.81 5.61
C ARG A 100 2.56 3.79 5.42
N ARG A 101 2.71 2.87 4.47
CA ARG A 101 1.73 1.84 4.18
C ARG A 101 2.45 0.54 3.92
N LEU A 102 1.80 -0.55 4.32
CA LEU A 102 2.31 -1.90 4.11
C LEU A 102 1.17 -2.76 3.58
N ILE A 103 1.51 -3.65 2.67
CA ILE A 103 0.61 -4.72 2.25
C ILE A 103 0.60 -5.75 3.37
N VAL A 104 -0.58 -6.21 3.75
CA VAL A 104 -0.72 -7.24 4.78
C VAL A 104 -1.14 -8.54 4.11
N LEU A 105 -0.36 -9.58 4.36
CA LEU A 105 -0.57 -10.91 3.77
C LEU A 105 -1.08 -11.89 4.82
N ASN A 106 -1.83 -12.89 4.36
CA ASN A 106 -2.07 -14.07 5.17
C ASN A 106 -0.88 -15.02 5.02
N ARG A 107 -0.84 -16.10 5.77
CA ARG A 107 0.32 -17.00 5.75
C ARG A 107 0.43 -17.84 4.47
N GLU A 108 -0.61 -17.88 3.64
CA GLU A 108 -0.58 -18.50 2.32
C GLU A 108 -0.06 -17.54 1.24
N GLY A 109 0.26 -16.30 1.61
CA GLY A 109 0.77 -15.29 0.69
C GLY A 109 -0.29 -14.49 -0.05
N GLY A 110 -1.56 -14.68 0.31
CA GLY A 110 -2.67 -13.91 -0.25
C GLY A 110 -2.81 -12.55 0.43
N LEU A 111 -3.47 -11.63 -0.25
CA LEU A 111 -3.73 -10.31 0.31
C LEU A 111 -4.75 -10.40 1.44
N ALA A 112 -4.39 -9.97 2.64
CA ALA A 112 -5.28 -9.89 3.78
C ALA A 112 -5.81 -8.47 3.97
N GLY A 113 -5.00 -7.46 3.68
CA GLY A 113 -5.42 -6.08 3.84
C GLY A 113 -4.28 -5.11 3.57
N VAL A 114 -4.51 -3.86 3.94
CA VAL A 114 -3.49 -2.80 3.87
C VAL A 114 -3.44 -2.11 5.23
N LEU A 115 -2.23 -1.88 5.71
CA LEU A 115 -2.02 -1.15 6.96
C LEU A 115 -1.41 0.21 6.66
N SER A 116 -2.01 1.26 7.20
CA SER A 116 -1.45 2.61 7.12
C SER A 116 -0.98 3.06 8.49
N LEU A 117 -0.10 4.06 8.50
CA LEU A 117 0.32 4.67 9.76
C LEU A 117 -0.87 5.30 10.47
N ASN A 118 -1.87 5.77 9.73
CA ASN A 118 -3.11 6.28 10.33
C ASN A 118 -3.85 5.19 11.10
N ASP A 119 -3.86 3.95 10.60
CA ASP A 119 -4.48 2.83 11.32
C ASP A 119 -3.79 2.58 12.66
N VAL A 120 -2.46 2.66 12.67
CA VAL A 120 -1.66 2.52 13.88
C VAL A 120 -2.02 3.61 14.89
N THR A 121 -2.12 4.85 14.42
CA THR A 121 -2.41 6.00 15.28
C THR A 121 -3.82 5.94 15.86
N ILE A 122 -4.81 5.71 15.00
CA ILE A 122 -6.22 5.82 15.38
C ILE A 122 -6.75 4.52 15.99
N LYS A 123 -6.65 3.43 15.25
CA LYS A 123 -7.20 2.13 15.67
C LYS A 123 -6.30 1.42 16.68
N GLY A 124 -4.99 1.53 16.51
CA GLY A 124 -4.02 0.94 17.41
C GLY A 124 -3.76 1.79 18.66
N LYS A 125 -4.21 3.06 18.64
CA LYS A 125 -3.99 4.03 19.73
C LYS A 125 -2.52 4.23 20.05
N GLU A 126 -1.65 4.08 19.05
CA GLU A 126 -0.19 4.17 19.22
C GLU A 126 0.33 5.51 18.69
N THR A 127 -0.19 6.61 19.27
CA THR A 127 0.15 7.97 18.83
C THR A 127 1.65 8.28 18.96
N ARG A 128 2.25 7.91 20.07
CA ARG A 128 3.67 8.12 20.32
C ARG A 128 4.52 7.34 19.32
N ARG A 129 4.20 6.08 19.10
CA ARG A 129 4.94 5.21 18.19
C ARG A 129 4.83 5.70 16.75
N SER A 130 3.63 6.13 16.32
CA SER A 130 3.45 6.64 14.97
C SER A 130 4.17 7.97 14.76
N ALA A 131 4.24 8.83 15.79
CA ALA A 131 5.02 10.07 15.71
C ALA A 131 6.50 9.78 15.53
N GLN A 132 7.04 8.75 16.18
CA GLN A 132 8.42 8.32 15.99
C GLN A 132 8.66 7.86 14.56
N VAL A 133 7.73 7.09 13.99
CA VAL A 133 7.84 6.62 12.60
C VAL A 133 7.88 7.80 11.64
N ILE A 134 6.95 8.75 11.79
CA ILE A 134 6.91 9.95 10.95
C ILE A 134 8.23 10.70 11.01
N ARG A 135 8.74 10.90 12.22
CA ARG A 135 9.99 11.62 12.44
C ARG A 135 11.16 10.93 11.76
N ARG A 136 11.25 9.61 11.86
CA ARG A 136 12.34 8.84 11.26
C ARG A 136 12.25 8.79 9.74
N ILE A 137 11.04 8.75 9.19
CA ILE A 137 10.84 8.82 7.74
C ILE A 137 11.25 10.21 7.24
N ALA A 138 10.82 11.27 7.91
CA ALA A 138 11.12 12.65 7.51
C ALA A 138 12.60 13.02 7.64
N ALA A 139 13.32 12.41 8.58
CA ALA A 139 14.72 12.75 8.86
C ALA A 139 15.66 12.49 7.67
N VAL A 140 15.26 11.68 6.68
CA VAL A 140 16.07 11.34 5.50
C VAL A 140 15.50 11.92 4.21
N ALA A 141 14.43 12.68 4.31
CA ALA A 141 13.80 13.29 3.15
C ALA A 141 14.58 14.55 2.71
#